data_133ccfe755b7e6671e9fa622eabbfb05
#
_entry.id   133ccfe755b7e6671e9fa622eabbfb05
#
_cell.length_a   1.000
_cell.length_b   1.000
_cell.length_c   1.000
_cell.angle_alpha   90.00
_cell.angle_beta   90.00
_cell.angle_gamma   90.00
#
_symmetry.space_group_name_H-M   'P 1'
#
loop_
_entity.id
_entity.type
_entity.pdbx_description
1 polymer ?
#
loop_
_entity_poly.entity_id
_entity_poly.type
_entity_poly.pdbx_seq_one_letter_code
_entity_poly.pdbx_strand_id
1 'polypeptide(L)'
;MKATKLSSLLMGFLVAGCATGAPASTRTPEPAQTMSPAPSTSPGPAGRTHILSDSSDGGVGITVTMPASGWSGEPGAWFVEWDPDGANPPYGAAIVVFTVDEEFYVYGDPCSWSSTRPDTPATTVDELVAALATQPSRNPSAPEDITVGGYAGKKITLHVPDDAVFSACDEGEFASFGVAGEDPARYHQGPGQIDEMWIVDVNGRIALLDGAYYADTPQSAVDELHAALGSATFD
;
A
#
# COMPACT_ATOMS: atom_id res chain seq x y z
N MET A 1 51.30 -10.04 -5.32
CA MET A 1 51.99 -11.33 -5.19
C MET A 1 51.07 -12.32 -4.47
N LYS A 2 50.94 -13.49 -5.08
CA LYS A 2 50.29 -14.74 -4.70
C LYS A 2 48.80 -14.85 -4.97
N ALA A 3 48.56 -15.41 -6.15
CA ALA A 3 47.36 -16.14 -6.53
C ALA A 3 47.37 -17.53 -5.86
N THR A 4 46.19 -18.05 -5.51
CA THR A 4 46.01 -19.47 -5.27
C THR A 4 44.72 -19.93 -5.97
N LYS A 5 44.94 -20.76 -7.01
CA LYS A 5 43.91 -21.59 -7.68
C LYS A 5 43.77 -22.88 -6.87
N LEU A 6 42.57 -23.45 -6.82
CA LEU A 6 42.27 -24.94 -6.74
C LEU A 6 40.81 -25.06 -7.16
N SER A 7 40.47 -25.63 -8.27
CA SER A 7 40.46 -27.00 -8.80
C SER A 7 39.23 -27.79 -8.39
N SER A 8 38.41 -28.00 -9.39
CA SER A 8 37.48 -29.07 -9.79
C SER A 8 37.31 -30.27 -8.88
N LEU A 9 36.06 -30.73 -8.72
CA LEU A 9 35.72 -32.17 -8.77
C LEU A 9 34.34 -32.38 -9.38
N LEU A 10 34.33 -32.94 -10.61
CA LEU A 10 33.20 -33.58 -11.27
C LEU A 10 32.97 -34.93 -10.60
N MET A 11 31.74 -35.27 -10.25
CA MET A 11 31.37 -36.65 -9.96
C MET A 11 30.03 -36.97 -10.62
N GLY A 12 30.11 -37.63 -11.76
CA GLY A 12 28.98 -38.19 -12.48
C GLY A 12 28.46 -39.45 -11.81
N PHE A 13 27.15 -39.61 -11.73
CA PHE A 13 26.50 -40.88 -11.49
C PHE A 13 25.52 -41.15 -12.64
N LEU A 14 25.88 -42.15 -13.46
CA LEU A 14 25.00 -42.84 -14.36
C LEU A 14 24.25 -43.92 -13.56
N VAL A 15 22.92 -43.88 -13.57
CA VAL A 15 22.10 -45.02 -13.15
C VAL A 15 21.14 -45.35 -14.29
N ALA A 16 21.41 -46.47 -14.91
CA ALA A 16 20.50 -47.17 -15.82
C ALA A 16 19.45 -47.93 -14.98
N GLY A 17 18.18 -47.70 -15.24
CA GLY A 17 17.06 -48.38 -14.55
C GLY A 17 16.01 -48.86 -15.52
N CYS A 18 15.76 -50.16 -15.50
CA CYS A 18 14.89 -50.96 -16.33
C CYS A 18 13.44 -50.51 -16.40
N ALA A 19 12.88 -50.58 -17.60
CA ALA A 19 11.44 -50.52 -17.85
C ALA A 19 10.77 -51.83 -17.39
N THR A 20 9.81 -51.74 -16.47
CA THR A 20 8.84 -52.76 -16.18
C THR A 20 7.44 -52.22 -16.47
N GLY A 21 6.72 -52.92 -17.36
CA GLY A 21 5.40 -52.59 -17.81
C GLY A 21 4.38 -52.56 -16.65
N ALA A 22 3.59 -51.53 -16.60
CA ALA A 22 2.44 -51.41 -15.70
C ALA A 22 1.18 -52.01 -16.33
N PRO A 23 0.34 -52.74 -15.56
CA PRO A 23 -0.92 -53.28 -16.05
C PRO A 23 -1.95 -52.15 -16.24
N ALA A 24 -2.78 -52.31 -17.27
CA ALA A 24 -3.88 -51.38 -17.59
C ALA A 24 -4.87 -51.31 -16.42
N SER A 25 -4.95 -50.16 -15.78
CA SER A 25 -5.99 -49.86 -14.80
C SER A 25 -7.31 -49.55 -15.51
N THR A 26 -8.29 -50.39 -15.35
CA THR A 26 -9.69 -50.14 -15.65
C THR A 26 -10.20 -48.99 -14.76
N ARG A 27 -10.42 -47.79 -15.31
CA ARG A 27 -11.04 -46.67 -14.59
C ARG A 27 -12.51 -46.97 -14.31
N THR A 28 -12.85 -47.17 -13.08
CA THR A 28 -14.23 -47.08 -12.59
C THR A 28 -14.70 -45.64 -12.78
N PRO A 29 -15.90 -45.40 -13.35
CA PRO A 29 -16.40 -44.05 -13.47
C PRO A 29 -16.61 -43.47 -12.08
N GLU A 30 -15.98 -42.30 -11.83
CA GLU A 30 -16.10 -41.53 -10.63
C GLU A 30 -17.53 -40.93 -10.58
N PRO A 31 -18.23 -41.03 -9.43
CA PRO A 31 -19.57 -40.43 -9.31
C PRO A 31 -19.50 -38.94 -9.50
N ALA A 32 -20.39 -38.41 -10.32
CA ALA A 32 -20.52 -36.99 -10.59
C ALA A 32 -20.62 -36.20 -9.26
N GLN A 33 -19.64 -35.36 -9.00
CA GLN A 33 -19.68 -34.44 -7.85
C GLN A 33 -20.81 -33.43 -8.08
N THR A 34 -21.81 -33.50 -7.23
CA THR A 34 -22.87 -32.50 -7.16
C THR A 34 -22.20 -31.19 -6.74
N MET A 35 -22.07 -30.25 -7.67
CA MET A 35 -21.59 -28.91 -7.35
C MET A 35 -22.51 -28.30 -6.31
N SER A 36 -21.98 -28.09 -5.09
CA SER A 36 -22.65 -27.28 -4.07
C SER A 36 -22.83 -25.87 -4.64
N PRO A 37 -24.02 -25.27 -4.54
CA PRO A 37 -24.19 -23.91 -5.02
C PRO A 37 -23.21 -22.99 -4.27
N ALA A 38 -22.53 -22.13 -5.02
CA ALA A 38 -21.67 -21.11 -4.44
C ALA A 38 -22.43 -20.30 -3.39
N PRO A 39 -21.85 -19.93 -2.26
CA PRO A 39 -22.51 -19.10 -1.27
C PRO A 39 -22.97 -17.81 -1.96
N SER A 40 -24.29 -17.56 -1.92
CA SER A 40 -24.85 -16.27 -2.33
C SER A 40 -24.33 -15.23 -1.35
N THR A 41 -23.38 -14.42 -1.80
CA THR A 41 -23.00 -13.20 -1.07
C THR A 41 -24.21 -12.28 -1.13
N SER A 42 -24.93 -12.16 0.00
CA SER A 42 -25.92 -11.09 0.16
C SER A 42 -25.20 -9.77 -0.06
N PRO A 43 -25.73 -8.85 -0.89
CA PRO A 43 -25.13 -7.53 -0.98
C PRO A 43 -25.15 -6.93 0.43
N GLY A 44 -23.99 -6.57 0.93
CA GLY A 44 -23.87 -5.83 2.18
C GLY A 44 -24.64 -4.49 2.10
N PRO A 45 -24.85 -3.81 3.22
CA PRO A 45 -25.49 -2.51 3.21
C PRO A 45 -24.78 -1.59 2.22
N ALA A 46 -25.58 -0.86 1.42
CA ALA A 46 -25.07 0.06 0.41
C ALA A 46 -24.05 1.02 1.05
N GLY A 47 -22.83 1.03 0.54
CA GLY A 47 -21.77 1.91 1.01
C GLY A 47 -22.13 3.39 0.81
N ARG A 48 -21.47 4.28 1.54
CA ARG A 48 -21.54 5.72 1.30
C ARG A 48 -20.39 6.15 0.39
N THR A 49 -20.69 7.01 -0.56
CA THR A 49 -19.68 7.67 -1.37
C THR A 49 -19.08 8.83 -0.59
N HIS A 50 -17.76 8.85 -0.46
CA HIS A 50 -17.01 9.95 0.12
C HIS A 50 -16.18 10.62 -0.98
N ILE A 51 -16.32 11.94 -1.08
CA ILE A 51 -15.44 12.78 -1.90
C ILE A 51 -14.29 13.19 -0.98
N LEU A 52 -13.08 12.69 -1.24
CA LEU A 52 -11.90 12.99 -0.43
C LEU A 52 -11.15 14.23 -0.93
N SER A 53 -11.20 14.48 -2.24
CA SER A 53 -10.70 15.69 -2.87
C SER A 53 -11.63 16.02 -3.99
N ASP A 54 -11.93 17.28 -4.21
CA ASP A 54 -12.71 17.71 -5.37
C ASP A 54 -11.83 18.46 -6.38
N SER A 55 -12.25 18.44 -7.63
CA SER A 55 -11.54 19.11 -8.72
C SER A 55 -11.70 20.64 -8.72
N SER A 56 -12.42 21.22 -7.76
CA SER A 56 -12.72 22.66 -7.71
C SER A 56 -11.47 23.52 -7.51
N ASP A 57 -10.46 22.97 -6.87
CA ASP A 57 -9.17 23.65 -6.61
C ASP A 57 -8.12 23.38 -7.69
N GLY A 58 -8.51 22.78 -8.83
CA GLY A 58 -7.62 22.48 -9.95
C GLY A 58 -6.86 21.16 -9.79
N GLY A 59 -7.09 20.43 -8.69
CA GLY A 59 -6.58 19.09 -8.44
C GLY A 59 -7.34 18.00 -9.19
N VAL A 60 -7.07 16.74 -8.86
CA VAL A 60 -7.86 15.57 -9.29
C VAL A 60 -8.93 15.31 -8.25
N GLY A 61 -10.19 15.24 -8.66
CA GLY A 61 -11.25 14.79 -7.78
C GLY A 61 -11.06 13.31 -7.45
N ILE A 62 -11.09 12.96 -6.16
CA ILE A 62 -10.94 11.59 -5.67
C ILE A 62 -12.19 11.20 -4.91
N THR A 63 -12.86 10.17 -5.39
CA THR A 63 -14.06 9.63 -4.76
C THR A 63 -13.86 8.17 -4.39
N VAL A 64 -14.16 7.80 -3.16
CA VAL A 64 -14.12 6.41 -2.65
C VAL A 64 -15.47 5.97 -2.13
N THR A 65 -15.74 4.67 -2.14
CA THR A 65 -16.95 4.09 -1.54
C THR A 65 -16.59 3.42 -0.22
N MET A 66 -17.10 3.97 0.89
CA MET A 66 -16.89 3.44 2.24
C MET A 66 -18.12 2.65 2.69
N PRO A 67 -17.98 1.72 3.66
CA PRO A 67 -19.12 1.11 4.34
C PRO A 67 -20.06 2.16 4.96
N ALA A 68 -21.31 1.76 5.19
CA ALA A 68 -22.33 2.68 5.72
C ALA A 68 -22.09 3.09 7.18
N SER A 69 -21.20 2.40 7.90
CA SER A 69 -20.92 2.63 9.33
C SER A 69 -19.45 2.37 9.64
N GLY A 70 -18.98 2.90 10.75
CA GLY A 70 -17.60 2.69 11.24
C GLY A 70 -16.57 3.65 10.66
N TRP A 71 -16.89 4.35 9.58
CA TRP A 71 -16.00 5.31 8.93
C TRP A 71 -16.59 6.71 8.97
N SER A 72 -15.76 7.69 9.24
CA SER A 72 -16.12 9.10 9.32
C SER A 72 -15.14 9.96 8.51
N GLY A 73 -15.66 11.05 7.96
CA GLY A 73 -14.92 12.06 7.21
C GLY A 73 -15.89 13.08 6.65
N GLU A 74 -15.45 14.34 6.56
CA GLU A 74 -16.23 15.41 5.97
C GLU A 74 -16.11 15.38 4.42
N PRO A 75 -17.15 15.72 3.68
CA PRO A 75 -17.06 15.88 2.23
C PRO A 75 -15.99 16.89 1.84
N GLY A 76 -15.09 16.52 0.94
CA GLY A 76 -13.95 17.34 0.51
C GLY A 76 -12.78 17.34 1.47
N ALA A 77 -12.85 16.58 2.58
CA ALA A 77 -11.69 16.37 3.44
C ALA A 77 -10.62 15.54 2.72
N TRP A 78 -9.37 15.79 3.05
CA TRP A 78 -8.22 15.05 2.53
C TRP A 78 -8.02 13.67 3.21
N PHE A 79 -8.93 13.29 4.15
CA PHE A 79 -8.91 12.00 4.82
C PHE A 79 -10.30 11.50 5.20
N VAL A 80 -10.41 10.17 5.38
CA VAL A 80 -11.50 9.47 6.05
C VAL A 80 -10.89 8.46 7.00
N GLU A 81 -11.47 8.32 8.19
CA GLU A 81 -10.93 7.48 9.26
C GLU A 81 -11.97 6.49 9.80
N TRP A 82 -11.48 5.35 10.27
CA TRP A 82 -12.23 4.36 11.00
C TRP A 82 -11.90 4.48 12.49
N ASP A 83 -12.92 4.80 13.27
CA ASP A 83 -12.81 4.95 14.71
C ASP A 83 -14.06 4.38 15.36
N PRO A 84 -14.03 3.12 15.85
CA PRO A 84 -15.21 2.46 16.38
C PRO A 84 -15.64 3.00 17.75
N ASP A 85 -14.83 3.73 18.50
CA ASP A 85 -15.18 4.21 19.83
C ASP A 85 -14.24 5.34 20.30
N GLY A 86 -13.74 6.18 19.42
CA GLY A 86 -12.69 7.13 19.73
C GLY A 86 -11.35 6.43 19.99
N ALA A 87 -11.16 5.24 19.42
CA ALA A 87 -9.94 4.47 19.59
C ALA A 87 -8.77 5.19 18.94
N ASN A 88 -7.87 5.65 19.76
CA ASN A 88 -6.61 6.21 19.30
C ASN A 88 -5.62 5.09 18.93
N PRO A 89 -4.55 5.40 18.19
CA PRO A 89 -3.48 4.44 17.96
C PRO A 89 -3.14 3.62 19.23
N PRO A 90 -2.90 2.31 19.12
CA PRO A 90 -2.52 1.56 17.92
C PRO A 90 -3.64 0.86 17.14
N TYR A 91 -4.87 1.30 17.19
CA TYR A 91 -6.03 0.62 16.59
C TYR A 91 -6.70 1.53 15.57
N GLY A 92 -6.27 2.20 14.78
CA GLY A 92 -6.95 3.04 13.78
C GLY A 92 -6.78 2.50 12.37
N ALA A 93 -7.62 2.97 11.48
CA ALA A 93 -7.39 2.92 10.04
C ALA A 93 -7.84 4.23 9.40
N ALA A 94 -7.17 4.66 8.36
CA ALA A 94 -7.51 5.87 7.63
C ALA A 94 -7.14 5.76 6.16
N ILE A 95 -7.84 6.49 5.30
CA ILE A 95 -7.38 6.82 3.95
C ILE A 95 -7.04 8.30 3.96
N VAL A 96 -5.82 8.62 3.58
CA VAL A 96 -5.32 9.99 3.42
C VAL A 96 -5.00 10.18 1.93
N VAL A 97 -5.41 11.30 1.35
CA VAL A 97 -5.16 11.55 -0.07
C VAL A 97 -4.34 12.82 -0.27
N PHE A 98 -3.49 12.77 -1.26
CA PHE A 98 -2.72 13.90 -1.76
C PHE A 98 -2.99 14.05 -3.25
N THR A 99 -3.40 15.24 -3.63
CA THR A 99 -3.70 15.56 -5.02
C THR A 99 -2.52 16.29 -5.65
N VAL A 100 -2.40 16.39 -6.72
CA VAL A 100 -1.92 16.19 -7.98
C VAL A 100 -1.10 17.32 -8.67
N ASP A 101 -1.19 18.54 -8.26
CA ASP A 101 -0.30 19.61 -8.71
C ASP A 101 0.94 19.72 -7.81
N GLU A 102 1.14 18.73 -6.95
CA GLU A 102 2.10 18.79 -5.89
C GLU A 102 3.39 18.08 -6.27
N GLU A 103 4.47 18.75 -6.02
CA GLU A 103 5.81 18.21 -6.08
C GLU A 103 6.09 17.49 -4.76
N PHE A 104 6.37 16.17 -4.82
CA PHE A 104 6.63 15.35 -3.63
C PHE A 104 8.12 15.38 -3.27
N TYR A 105 8.43 15.93 -2.11
CA TYR A 105 9.77 15.95 -1.54
C TYR A 105 9.92 14.81 -0.53
N VAL A 106 10.27 13.61 -0.98
CA VAL A 106 10.42 12.42 -0.12
C VAL A 106 11.67 12.55 0.71
N TYR A 107 11.54 12.55 2.03
CA TYR A 107 12.66 12.70 2.96
C TYR A 107 13.55 11.46 2.97
N GLY A 108 14.87 11.65 3.06
CA GLY A 108 15.82 10.54 3.15
C GLY A 108 15.72 9.80 4.48
N ASP A 109 15.37 10.50 5.56
CA ASP A 109 15.11 9.95 6.89
C ASP A 109 13.85 10.62 7.47
N PRO A 110 12.76 9.88 7.68
CA PRO A 110 11.51 10.39 8.23
C PRO A 110 11.60 11.00 9.64
N CYS A 111 12.59 10.61 10.44
CA CYS A 111 12.81 11.17 11.79
C CYS A 111 13.67 12.44 11.76
N SER A 112 14.50 12.59 10.73
CA SER A 112 15.35 13.76 10.48
C SER A 112 14.89 14.49 9.21
N TRP A 113 13.59 14.65 9.04
CA TRP A 113 12.96 15.07 7.80
C TRP A 113 13.39 16.46 7.34
N SER A 114 13.56 17.43 8.25
CA SER A 114 13.95 18.79 7.90
C SER A 114 15.36 18.90 7.31
N SER A 115 16.27 17.99 7.70
CA SER A 115 17.65 17.96 7.21
C SER A 115 17.87 17.02 6.04
N THR A 116 16.91 16.15 5.74
CA THR A 116 17.01 15.13 4.67
C THR A 116 16.05 15.36 3.51
N ARG A 117 15.43 16.54 3.45
CA ARG A 117 14.62 16.98 2.32
C ARG A 117 15.47 17.09 1.07
N PRO A 118 15.07 16.45 -0.05
CA PRO A 118 15.80 16.57 -1.31
C PRO A 118 15.59 17.95 -1.96
N ASP A 119 16.56 18.37 -2.78
CA ASP A 119 16.47 19.62 -3.55
C ASP A 119 15.49 19.52 -4.73
N THR A 120 15.25 18.30 -5.21
CA THR A 120 14.39 18.00 -6.37
C THR A 120 13.21 17.14 -5.95
N PRO A 121 11.98 17.53 -6.31
CA PRO A 121 10.81 16.73 -6.04
C PRO A 121 10.72 15.51 -6.96
N ALA A 122 9.94 14.51 -6.53
CA ALA A 122 9.42 13.47 -7.41
C ALA A 122 8.18 14.03 -8.13
N THR A 123 8.16 13.88 -9.44
CA THR A 123 7.11 14.43 -10.32
C THR A 123 6.40 13.35 -11.15
N THR A 124 6.83 12.09 -11.00
CA THR A 124 6.22 10.93 -11.65
C THR A 124 5.96 9.83 -10.63
N VAL A 125 5.03 8.91 -10.94
CA VAL A 125 4.75 7.73 -10.11
C VAL A 125 6.03 6.93 -9.84
N ASP A 126 6.84 6.70 -10.87
CA ASP A 126 8.07 5.91 -10.74
C ASP A 126 9.11 6.61 -9.85
N GLU A 127 9.30 7.93 -10.00
CA GLU A 127 10.21 8.72 -9.15
C GLU A 127 9.74 8.71 -7.69
N LEU A 128 8.45 8.91 -7.44
CA LEU A 128 7.89 8.94 -6.10
C LEU A 128 8.06 7.58 -5.40
N VAL A 129 7.68 6.50 -6.08
CA VAL A 129 7.83 5.14 -5.54
C VAL A 129 9.30 4.77 -5.31
N ALA A 130 10.19 5.13 -6.25
CA ALA A 130 11.62 4.89 -6.08
C ALA A 130 12.19 5.65 -4.87
N ALA A 131 11.77 6.89 -4.66
CA ALA A 131 12.20 7.69 -3.51
C ALA A 131 11.67 7.09 -2.19
N LEU A 132 10.39 6.72 -2.11
CA LEU A 132 9.81 6.04 -0.94
C LEU A 132 10.52 4.72 -0.63
N ALA A 133 10.87 3.94 -1.64
CA ALA A 133 11.62 2.69 -1.49
C ALA A 133 13.05 2.88 -0.95
N THR A 134 13.59 4.10 -0.93
CA THR A 134 14.92 4.41 -0.37
C THR A 134 14.88 4.81 1.11
N GLN A 135 13.72 4.83 1.76
CA GLN A 135 13.58 5.10 3.20
C GLN A 135 13.84 3.82 4.03
N PRO A 136 15.07 3.48 4.41
CA PRO A 136 15.38 2.17 4.99
C PRO A 136 14.73 1.97 6.38
N SER A 137 14.52 3.04 7.13
CA SER A 137 13.82 3.00 8.42
C SER A 137 12.34 2.59 8.29
N ARG A 138 11.76 2.71 7.09
CA ARG A 138 10.36 2.37 6.78
C ARG A 138 10.16 0.93 6.32
N ASN A 139 11.20 0.11 6.22
CA ASN A 139 11.13 -1.27 5.75
C ASN A 139 10.22 -1.44 4.52
N PRO A 140 10.51 -0.75 3.39
CA PRO A 140 9.64 -0.72 2.22
C PRO A 140 9.48 -2.11 1.59
N SER A 141 8.26 -2.43 1.13
CA SER A 141 8.01 -3.58 0.26
C SER A 141 8.62 -3.34 -1.13
N ALA A 142 8.73 -4.42 -1.93
CA ALA A 142 8.90 -4.23 -3.37
C ALA A 142 7.64 -3.54 -3.94
N PRO A 143 7.79 -2.55 -4.83
CA PRO A 143 6.66 -1.94 -5.51
C PRO A 143 5.89 -2.95 -6.38
N GLU A 144 4.57 -2.84 -6.38
CA GLU A 144 3.66 -3.67 -7.17
C GLU A 144 2.93 -2.79 -8.20
N ASP A 145 2.77 -3.29 -9.43
CA ASP A 145 1.93 -2.63 -10.44
C ASP A 145 0.45 -2.78 -10.07
N ILE A 146 -0.30 -1.69 -10.12
CA ILE A 146 -1.73 -1.66 -9.84
C ILE A 146 -2.51 -0.93 -10.94
N THR A 147 -3.83 -1.09 -10.93
CA THR A 147 -4.76 -0.26 -11.70
C THR A 147 -5.91 0.14 -10.79
N VAL A 148 -6.17 1.42 -10.66
CA VAL A 148 -7.26 1.98 -9.85
C VAL A 148 -8.03 3.00 -10.66
N GLY A 149 -9.35 2.92 -10.65
CA GLY A 149 -10.20 3.84 -11.43
C GLY A 149 -9.92 3.85 -12.94
N GLY A 150 -9.27 2.80 -13.46
CA GLY A 150 -8.83 2.71 -14.86
C GLY A 150 -7.43 3.30 -15.14
N TYR A 151 -6.76 3.86 -14.14
CA TYR A 151 -5.42 4.44 -14.26
C TYR A 151 -4.35 3.46 -13.77
N ALA A 152 -3.25 3.38 -14.50
CA ALA A 152 -2.09 2.58 -14.10
C ALA A 152 -1.28 3.29 -13.00
N GLY A 153 -0.69 2.52 -12.11
CA GLY A 153 0.11 3.05 -11.02
C GLY A 153 0.88 1.97 -10.30
N LYS A 154 1.35 2.31 -9.11
CA LYS A 154 2.11 1.41 -8.23
C LYS A 154 1.62 1.48 -6.80
N LYS A 155 1.75 0.35 -6.10
CA LYS A 155 1.56 0.25 -4.66
C LYS A 155 2.88 -0.05 -3.99
N ILE A 156 3.13 0.57 -2.84
CA ILE A 156 4.25 0.28 -1.95
C ILE A 156 3.75 0.29 -0.50
N THR A 157 4.20 -0.69 0.30
CA THR A 157 3.90 -0.74 1.73
C THR A 157 5.12 -0.28 2.53
N LEU A 158 4.88 0.57 3.50
CA LEU A 158 5.88 1.17 4.37
C LEU A 158 5.45 1.00 5.83
N HIS A 159 6.42 0.90 6.75
CA HIS A 159 6.15 0.74 8.17
C HIS A 159 6.83 1.85 8.98
N VAL A 160 6.17 2.37 9.98
CA VAL A 160 6.82 3.14 11.04
C VAL A 160 7.46 2.13 12.01
N PRO A 161 8.75 2.23 12.37
CA PRO A 161 9.37 1.31 13.32
C PRO A 161 8.59 1.23 14.63
N ASP A 162 8.43 0.02 15.17
CA ASP A 162 7.71 -0.21 16.44
C ASP A 162 8.38 0.51 17.63
N ASP A 163 9.68 0.74 17.56
CA ASP A 163 10.49 1.41 18.57
C ASP A 163 10.75 2.90 18.25
N ALA A 164 10.07 3.47 17.26
CA ALA A 164 10.22 4.88 16.92
C ALA A 164 9.78 5.78 18.08
N VAL A 165 10.66 6.72 18.44
CA VAL A 165 10.42 7.71 19.49
C VAL A 165 10.17 9.06 18.84
N PHE A 166 8.94 9.40 18.54
CA PHE A 166 8.58 10.62 17.80
C PHE A 166 9.11 11.89 18.47
N SER A 167 9.10 11.96 19.80
CA SER A 167 9.68 13.12 20.52
C SER A 167 11.18 13.31 20.32
N ALA A 168 11.88 12.34 19.72
CA ALA A 168 13.28 12.46 19.34
C ALA A 168 13.47 12.86 17.86
N CYS A 169 12.38 12.88 17.08
CA CYS A 169 12.38 13.31 15.68
C CYS A 169 12.25 14.84 15.57
N ASP A 170 12.52 15.36 14.39
CA ASP A 170 12.35 16.78 14.08
C ASP A 170 10.93 17.22 14.40
N GLU A 171 10.80 18.31 15.18
CA GLU A 171 9.53 18.86 15.68
C GLU A 171 8.61 17.85 16.42
N GLY A 172 9.14 16.67 16.79
CA GLY A 172 8.36 15.60 17.39
C GLY A 172 7.53 14.78 16.40
N GLU A 173 7.82 14.90 15.11
CA GLU A 173 7.08 14.28 14.02
C GLU A 173 7.94 13.30 13.22
N PHE A 174 7.35 12.18 12.86
CA PHE A 174 7.91 11.21 11.93
C PHE A 174 7.20 11.37 10.59
N ALA A 175 7.90 11.87 9.56
CA ALA A 175 7.28 12.29 8.32
C ALA A 175 7.91 11.65 7.08
N SER A 176 7.09 11.20 6.12
CA SER A 176 7.56 10.55 4.89
C SER A 176 7.95 11.53 3.80
N PHE A 177 7.15 12.59 3.62
CA PHE A 177 7.36 13.58 2.56
C PHE A 177 6.69 14.91 2.89
N GLY A 178 7.14 15.96 2.21
CA GLY A 178 6.46 17.23 2.06
C GLY A 178 5.94 17.41 0.64
N VAL A 179 5.07 18.40 0.47
CA VAL A 179 4.57 18.86 -0.84
C VAL A 179 4.83 20.36 -0.98
N ALA A 180 4.63 20.89 -2.18
CA ALA A 180 4.83 22.33 -2.38
C ALA A 180 3.89 23.15 -1.48
N GLY A 181 4.49 23.93 -0.59
CA GLY A 181 3.76 24.81 0.35
C GLY A 181 3.38 24.17 1.69
N GLU A 182 3.61 22.85 1.87
CA GLU A 182 3.39 22.14 3.13
C GLU A 182 4.57 21.19 3.42
N ASP A 183 5.29 21.44 4.50
CA ASP A 183 6.51 20.72 4.84
C ASP A 183 6.63 20.58 6.38
N PRO A 184 6.37 19.39 6.99
CA PRO A 184 5.97 18.15 6.31
C PRO A 184 4.47 18.09 5.95
N ALA A 185 4.13 17.34 4.88
CA ALA A 185 2.74 17.09 4.49
C ALA A 185 2.22 15.74 5.01
N ARG A 186 3.06 14.68 4.97
CA ARG A 186 2.68 13.35 5.45
C ARG A 186 3.47 12.98 6.70
N TYR A 187 2.90 13.26 7.84
CA TYR A 187 3.37 12.77 9.14
C TYR A 187 2.51 11.59 9.63
N HIS A 188 3.09 10.77 10.52
CA HIS A 188 2.49 9.51 10.99
C HIS A 188 1.96 9.66 12.41
N GLN A 189 1.00 8.80 12.80
CA GLN A 189 0.30 8.93 14.06
C GLN A 189 1.01 8.22 15.22
N GLY A 190 1.81 7.19 14.92
CA GLY A 190 2.51 6.46 15.97
C GLY A 190 3.39 5.32 15.47
N PRO A 191 4.22 4.77 16.37
CA PRO A 191 5.00 3.56 16.09
C PRO A 191 4.14 2.39 15.65
N GLY A 192 4.66 1.55 14.77
CA GLY A 192 3.97 0.38 14.24
C GLY A 192 2.90 0.68 13.18
N GLN A 193 2.72 1.94 12.77
CA GLN A 193 1.81 2.28 11.68
C GLN A 193 2.29 1.65 10.36
N ILE A 194 1.36 1.08 9.62
CA ILE A 194 1.54 0.52 8.28
C ILE A 194 0.85 1.45 7.30
N ASP A 195 1.55 1.82 6.25
CA ASP A 195 1.04 2.68 5.18
C ASP A 195 1.11 1.92 3.85
N GLU A 196 -0.03 1.71 3.22
CA GLU A 196 -0.13 1.21 1.86
C GLU A 196 -0.41 2.37 0.91
N MET A 197 0.64 2.86 0.27
CA MET A 197 0.55 3.98 -0.66
C MET A 197 0.21 3.49 -2.06
N TRP A 198 -0.97 3.84 -2.54
CA TRP A 198 -1.48 3.56 -3.88
C TRP A 198 -1.32 4.83 -4.72
N ILE A 199 -0.44 4.79 -5.68
CA ILE A 199 0.02 5.96 -6.44
C ILE A 199 -0.30 5.74 -7.90
N VAL A 200 -1.11 6.61 -8.51
CA VAL A 200 -1.56 6.49 -9.89
C VAL A 200 -1.25 7.75 -10.69
N ASP A 201 -1.06 7.57 -12.01
CA ASP A 201 -0.98 8.68 -12.96
C ASP A 201 -2.36 8.96 -13.53
N VAL A 202 -2.96 10.08 -13.16
CA VAL A 202 -4.26 10.53 -13.65
C VAL A 202 -4.03 11.62 -14.70
N ASN A 203 -3.88 11.21 -15.96
CA ASN A 203 -3.69 12.13 -17.10
C ASN A 203 -2.43 13.03 -16.97
N GLY A 204 -1.33 12.48 -16.50
CA GLY A 204 -0.05 13.19 -16.31
C GLY A 204 0.08 13.87 -14.95
N ARG A 205 -0.80 13.56 -14.04
CA ARG A 205 -0.80 14.04 -12.66
C ARG A 205 -0.73 12.87 -11.70
N ILE A 206 -0.06 13.02 -10.56
CA ILE A 206 0.02 12.00 -9.52
C ILE A 206 -1.19 12.11 -8.59
N ALA A 207 -1.91 11.04 -8.33
CA ALA A 207 -2.80 10.91 -7.20
C ALA A 207 -2.26 9.84 -6.25
N LEU A 208 -2.09 10.21 -4.98
CA LEU A 208 -1.65 9.30 -3.92
C LEU A 208 -2.79 9.08 -2.93
N LEU A 209 -3.15 7.81 -2.73
CA LEU A 209 -4.06 7.37 -1.69
C LEU A 209 -3.25 6.53 -0.71
N ASP A 210 -3.16 6.97 0.53
CA ASP A 210 -2.44 6.29 1.59
C ASP A 210 -3.43 5.61 2.54
N GLY A 211 -3.47 4.28 2.50
CA GLY A 211 -4.21 3.45 3.44
C GLY A 211 -3.38 3.16 4.66
N ALA A 212 -3.64 3.87 5.75
CA ALA A 212 -2.92 3.72 7.00
C ALA A 212 -3.68 2.84 8.00
N TYR A 213 -2.99 1.93 8.68
CA TYR A 213 -3.55 1.07 9.73
C TYR A 213 -2.47 0.53 10.66
N TYR A 214 -2.83 -0.28 11.65
CA TYR A 214 -1.92 -0.93 12.61
C TYR A 214 -2.11 -2.44 12.60
N ALA A 215 -1.12 -3.18 13.10
CA ALA A 215 -1.18 -4.64 13.17
C ALA A 215 -2.37 -5.17 13.99
N ASP A 216 -2.80 -4.43 15.02
CA ASP A 216 -3.92 -4.78 15.87
C ASP A 216 -5.27 -4.23 15.38
N THR A 217 -5.31 -3.52 14.25
CA THR A 217 -6.56 -3.10 13.60
C THR A 217 -7.35 -4.34 13.19
N PRO A 218 -8.67 -4.43 13.51
CA PRO A 218 -9.48 -5.57 13.11
C PRO A 218 -9.41 -5.82 11.61
N GLN A 219 -9.23 -7.08 11.23
CA GLN A 219 -9.07 -7.46 9.81
C GLN A 219 -10.25 -6.99 8.95
N SER A 220 -11.47 -6.96 9.52
CA SER A 220 -12.63 -6.42 8.80
C SER A 220 -12.48 -4.96 8.41
N ALA A 221 -11.86 -4.12 9.26
CA ALA A 221 -11.62 -2.72 8.94
C ALA A 221 -10.51 -2.57 7.90
N VAL A 222 -9.48 -3.42 7.95
CA VAL A 222 -8.44 -3.47 6.91
C VAL A 222 -9.01 -3.94 5.57
N ASP A 223 -9.90 -4.94 5.57
CA ASP A 223 -10.58 -5.40 4.35
C ASP A 223 -11.48 -4.29 3.76
N GLU A 224 -12.16 -3.53 4.60
CA GLU A 224 -12.95 -2.36 4.21
C GLU A 224 -12.08 -1.25 3.63
N LEU A 225 -10.91 -0.97 4.25
CA LEU A 225 -9.90 -0.04 3.75
C LEU A 225 -9.47 -0.41 2.32
N HIS A 226 -9.07 -1.67 2.12
CA HIS A 226 -8.65 -2.15 0.79
C HIS A 226 -9.76 -2.07 -0.24
N ALA A 227 -11.01 -2.41 0.16
CA ALA A 227 -12.17 -2.29 -0.73
C ALA A 227 -12.41 -0.82 -1.12
N ALA A 228 -12.26 0.11 -0.19
CA ALA A 228 -12.41 1.53 -0.44
C ALA A 228 -11.32 2.07 -1.39
N LEU A 229 -10.05 1.75 -1.13
CA LEU A 229 -8.94 2.12 -2.03
C LEU A 229 -9.15 1.59 -3.45
N GLY A 230 -9.58 0.33 -3.57
CA GLY A 230 -9.89 -0.31 -4.86
C GLY A 230 -11.13 0.28 -5.56
N SER A 231 -12.00 0.98 -4.84
CA SER A 231 -13.20 1.63 -5.38
C SER A 231 -12.95 3.05 -5.89
N ALA A 232 -11.75 3.58 -5.70
CA ALA A 232 -11.45 4.96 -6.03
C ALA A 232 -11.70 5.27 -7.51
N THR A 233 -12.32 6.41 -7.74
CA THR A 233 -12.51 7.01 -9.08
C THR A 233 -11.95 8.42 -9.09
N PHE A 234 -11.58 8.88 -10.27
CA PHE A 234 -10.88 10.16 -10.47
C PHE A 234 -11.59 10.97 -11.54
N ASP A 235 -11.76 12.30 -11.33
CA ASP A 235 -12.41 13.27 -12.23
C ASP A 235 -11.66 14.61 -12.33
#